data_72b1d8532c1a864e821ab3412b7e7611
#
_entry.id   72b1d8532c1a864e821ab3412b7e7611
#
_cell.length_a   1.000
_cell.length_b   1.000
_cell.length_c   1.000
_cell.angle_alpha   90.00
_cell.angle_beta   90.00
_cell.angle_gamma   90.00
#
_symmetry.space_group_name_H-M   'P 1'
#
loop_
_entity.id
_entity.type
_entity.pdbx_description
1 polymer ?
#
loop_
_entity_poly.entity_id
_entity_poly.type
_entity_poly.pdbx_seq_one_letter_code
_entity_poly.pdbx_strand_id
1 'polypeptide(L)'
;MPRRSQKKRTSRHDQQQNKSLAYTLRVVLRDAPYPVWRGVIVPSDITLARLHDIIQAAMGWTDSHLHAFVIDGEEYGPLDPDGELESELAFLDERRARLGRLVTRVGQAFEYQYDFGDNWEHDVTLMAIVDRFPEEDLPCVVANAGACPPEDVGGTSGFEDFLEAMSSPAHEQHDDYVRWHGGVFDANAFSVDRVNARFHRRRARGA
;
A
#
# COMPACT_ATOMS: atom_id res chain seq x y z
N MET A 1 -0.48 -18.94 -67.53
CA MET A 1 -0.38 -19.61 -66.25
C MET A 1 -0.30 -18.54 -65.16
N PRO A 2 -1.36 -18.23 -64.42
CA PRO A 2 -1.31 -17.21 -63.36
C PRO A 2 -0.84 -17.85 -62.04
N ARG A 3 0.11 -17.18 -61.37
CA ARG A 3 0.64 -17.54 -60.05
C ARG A 3 -0.43 -17.33 -58.97
N ARG A 4 -0.81 -18.40 -58.28
CA ARG A 4 -1.66 -18.37 -57.07
C ARG A 4 -0.95 -17.65 -55.93
N SER A 5 -1.49 -16.50 -55.54
CA SER A 5 -1.14 -15.80 -54.31
C SER A 5 -1.60 -16.62 -53.09
N GLN A 6 -0.66 -17.15 -52.31
CA GLN A 6 -0.94 -17.76 -51.01
C GLN A 6 -1.17 -16.65 -50.00
N LYS A 7 -2.42 -16.41 -49.61
CA LYS A 7 -2.77 -15.64 -48.44
C LYS A 7 -2.25 -16.39 -47.17
N LYS A 8 -1.24 -15.82 -46.49
CA LYS A 8 -0.85 -16.24 -45.16
C LYS A 8 -2.05 -16.14 -44.22
N ARG A 9 -2.59 -17.28 -43.79
CA ARG A 9 -3.48 -17.34 -42.60
C ARG A 9 -2.62 -17.01 -41.40
N THR A 10 -2.71 -15.75 -40.91
CA THR A 10 -2.25 -15.37 -39.57
C THR A 10 -3.06 -16.20 -38.59
N SER A 11 -2.37 -17.06 -37.86
CA SER A 11 -2.95 -17.94 -36.85
C SER A 11 -3.44 -17.10 -35.69
N ARG A 12 -4.71 -17.27 -35.33
CA ARG A 12 -5.38 -16.70 -34.16
C ARG A 12 -4.90 -17.31 -32.81
N HIS A 13 -3.62 -17.70 -32.69
CA HIS A 13 -3.14 -18.49 -31.55
C HIS A 13 -2.13 -17.79 -30.68
N ASP A 14 -1.82 -16.50 -30.89
CA ASP A 14 -0.82 -15.76 -30.07
C ASP A 14 -1.38 -14.60 -29.26
N GLN A 15 -2.66 -14.64 -28.91
CA GLN A 15 -3.19 -13.85 -27.80
C GLN A 15 -3.34 -14.74 -26.56
N GLN A 16 -2.26 -15.35 -26.15
CA GLN A 16 -2.13 -15.84 -24.79
C GLN A 16 -1.90 -14.59 -23.93
N GLN A 17 -3.03 -13.97 -23.52
CA GLN A 17 -3.04 -12.90 -22.53
C GLN A 17 -2.15 -13.35 -21.37
N ASN A 18 -1.12 -12.57 -21.10
CA ASN A 18 -0.22 -12.74 -19.95
C ASN A 18 -1.10 -12.57 -18.70
N LYS A 19 -1.56 -13.70 -18.16
CA LYS A 19 -2.49 -13.72 -17.02
C LYS A 19 -1.65 -13.56 -15.78
N SER A 20 -1.54 -12.34 -15.29
CA SER A 20 -0.92 -12.09 -14.01
C SER A 20 -1.85 -12.55 -12.89
N LEU A 21 -1.27 -13.25 -11.92
CA LEU A 21 -1.95 -13.56 -10.67
C LEU A 21 -2.15 -12.27 -9.89
N ALA A 22 -3.32 -12.10 -9.31
CA ALA A 22 -3.58 -11.02 -8.37
C ALA A 22 -3.59 -11.56 -6.94
N TYR A 23 -3.03 -10.78 -6.03
CA TYR A 23 -3.02 -11.06 -4.60
C TYR A 23 -4.02 -10.17 -3.89
N THR A 24 -4.88 -10.78 -3.08
CA THR A 24 -5.70 -10.05 -2.12
C THR A 24 -4.92 -9.98 -0.82
N LEU A 25 -4.52 -8.78 -0.42
CA LEU A 25 -3.80 -8.51 0.82
C LEU A 25 -4.74 -7.84 1.82
N ARG A 26 -4.58 -8.17 3.11
CA ARG A 26 -5.13 -7.42 4.22
C ARG A 26 -3.99 -6.71 4.93
N VAL A 27 -4.04 -5.39 4.97
CA VAL A 27 -3.09 -4.52 5.66
C VAL A 27 -3.77 -3.99 6.91
N VAL A 28 -3.27 -4.31 8.08
CA VAL A 28 -3.85 -3.95 9.39
C VAL A 28 -2.84 -3.11 10.15
N LEU A 29 -3.22 -1.90 10.53
CA LEU A 29 -2.42 -1.06 11.44
C LEU A 29 -2.51 -1.65 12.85
N ARG A 30 -1.34 -1.94 13.46
CA ARG A 30 -1.24 -2.44 14.84
C ARG A 30 -1.54 -1.33 15.84
N ASP A 31 -1.99 -1.73 17.01
CA ASP A 31 -2.12 -0.88 18.21
C ASP A 31 -2.90 0.43 18.02
N ALA A 32 -3.68 0.53 16.94
CA ALA A 32 -4.58 1.66 16.77
C ALA A 32 -5.77 1.55 17.74
N PRO A 33 -6.24 2.67 18.34
CA PRO A 33 -7.31 2.66 19.34
C PRO A 33 -8.68 2.18 18.78
N TYR A 34 -8.79 2.04 17.49
CA TYR A 34 -9.92 1.39 16.80
C TYR A 34 -9.40 0.64 15.56
N PRO A 35 -10.18 -0.30 14.99
CA PRO A 35 -9.72 -1.06 13.82
C PRO A 35 -9.44 -0.17 12.61
N VAL A 36 -8.18 -0.12 12.18
CA VAL A 36 -7.73 0.52 10.94
C VAL A 36 -7.13 -0.55 10.03
N TRP A 37 -7.77 -0.84 8.91
CA TRP A 37 -7.26 -1.83 7.97
C TRP A 37 -7.74 -1.57 6.54
N ARG A 38 -7.01 -2.14 5.57
CA ARG A 38 -7.33 -2.07 4.15
C ARG A 38 -7.24 -3.46 3.51
N GLY A 39 -8.23 -3.80 2.71
CA GLY A 39 -8.18 -4.92 1.79
C GLY A 39 -7.78 -4.41 0.41
N VAL A 40 -6.61 -4.80 -0.10
CA VAL A 40 -6.11 -4.36 -1.39
C VAL A 40 -5.90 -5.54 -2.32
N ILE A 41 -6.20 -5.36 -3.61
CA ILE A 41 -5.87 -6.33 -4.65
C ILE A 41 -4.76 -5.73 -5.50
N VAL A 42 -3.68 -6.51 -5.66
CA VAL A 42 -2.47 -6.08 -6.38
C VAL A 42 -1.99 -7.16 -7.34
N PRO A 43 -1.28 -6.82 -8.44
CA PRO A 43 -0.56 -7.83 -9.21
C PRO A 43 0.47 -8.54 -8.34
N SER A 44 0.59 -9.87 -8.46
CA SER A 44 1.54 -10.63 -7.63
C SER A 44 3.01 -10.34 -7.96
N ASP A 45 3.30 -9.84 -9.15
CA ASP A 45 4.66 -9.59 -9.65
C ASP A 45 5.18 -8.17 -9.36
N ILE A 46 4.46 -7.36 -8.60
CA ILE A 46 4.92 -6.02 -8.21
C ILE A 46 6.16 -6.09 -7.32
N THR A 47 6.94 -5.01 -7.33
CA THR A 47 8.05 -4.83 -6.37
C THR A 47 7.52 -4.41 -5.01
N LEU A 48 8.32 -4.59 -3.96
CA LEU A 48 7.97 -4.09 -2.62
C LEU A 48 7.90 -2.55 -2.62
N ALA A 49 8.77 -1.85 -3.36
CA ALA A 49 8.66 -0.40 -3.55
C ALA A 49 7.29 0.01 -4.13
N ARG A 50 6.75 -0.77 -5.09
CA ARG A 50 5.41 -0.51 -5.60
C ARG A 50 4.32 -0.85 -4.60
N LEU A 51 4.51 -1.88 -3.78
CA LEU A 51 3.60 -2.21 -2.69
C LEU A 51 3.55 -1.10 -1.64
N HIS A 52 4.70 -0.52 -1.30
CA HIS A 52 4.79 0.67 -0.43
C HIS A 52 3.93 1.82 -0.96
N ASP A 53 4.10 2.23 -2.22
CA ASP A 53 3.27 3.28 -2.86
C ASP A 53 1.75 3.00 -2.72
N ILE A 54 1.37 1.72 -2.84
CA ILE A 54 -0.03 1.30 -2.75
C ILE A 54 -0.54 1.39 -1.32
N ILE A 55 0.26 0.95 -0.34
CA ILE A 55 -0.09 1.05 1.09
C ILE A 55 -0.21 2.52 1.49
N GLN A 56 0.75 3.36 1.14
CA GLN A 56 0.72 4.80 1.41
C GLN A 56 -0.57 5.45 0.89
N ALA A 57 -0.90 5.18 -0.37
CA ALA A 57 -2.13 5.72 -0.97
C ALA A 57 -3.41 5.15 -0.32
N ALA A 58 -3.40 3.86 0.08
CA ALA A 58 -4.52 3.19 0.73
C ALA A 58 -4.72 3.67 2.17
N MET A 59 -3.65 3.99 2.88
CA MET A 59 -3.70 4.56 4.22
C MET A 59 -4.05 6.06 4.19
N GLY A 60 -3.59 6.79 3.17
CA GLY A 60 -3.84 8.22 3.01
C GLY A 60 -2.64 9.07 3.34
N TRP A 61 -1.50 8.45 3.58
CA TRP A 61 -0.21 9.07 3.86
C TRP A 61 0.47 9.62 2.61
N THR A 62 1.53 10.40 2.79
CA THR A 62 2.17 11.20 1.75
C THR A 62 3.59 10.78 1.42
N ASP A 63 4.06 9.66 2.00
CA ASP A 63 5.42 9.13 1.78
C ASP A 63 6.50 10.17 2.22
N SER A 64 6.32 10.70 3.44
CA SER A 64 7.20 11.73 4.01
C SER A 64 8.33 11.15 4.85
N HIS A 65 8.28 9.88 5.19
CA HIS A 65 9.18 9.19 6.10
C HIS A 65 9.72 7.89 5.53
N LEU A 66 10.74 7.32 6.19
CA LEU A 66 11.32 6.03 5.82
C LEU A 66 10.36 4.87 6.17
N HIS A 67 10.58 3.74 5.51
CA HIS A 67 9.80 2.53 5.70
C HIS A 67 10.65 1.27 5.56
N ALA A 68 10.12 0.16 6.04
CA ALA A 68 10.70 -1.17 5.85
C ALA A 68 9.62 -2.23 5.71
N PHE A 69 9.95 -3.30 5.00
CA PHE A 69 9.23 -4.57 5.03
C PHE A 69 10.06 -5.62 5.73
N VAL A 70 9.47 -6.41 6.61
CA VAL A 70 10.14 -7.58 7.22
C VAL A 70 9.42 -8.84 6.74
N ILE A 71 10.11 -9.65 5.92
CA ILE A 71 9.55 -10.85 5.30
C ILE A 71 10.50 -12.02 5.57
N ASP A 72 10.02 -13.05 6.26
CA ASP A 72 10.80 -14.24 6.64
C ASP A 72 12.13 -13.90 7.36
N GLY A 73 12.17 -12.78 8.11
CA GLY A 73 13.32 -12.32 8.89
C GLY A 73 14.32 -11.45 8.11
N GLU A 74 14.07 -11.20 6.83
CA GLU A 74 14.87 -10.29 6.01
C GLU A 74 14.19 -8.92 5.92
N GLU A 75 14.98 -7.84 5.99
CA GLU A 75 14.49 -6.48 5.91
C GLU A 75 14.70 -5.88 4.52
N TYR A 76 13.64 -5.31 3.95
CA TYR A 76 13.63 -4.66 2.65
C TYR A 76 13.20 -3.21 2.79
N GLY A 77 13.93 -2.31 2.13
CA GLY A 77 13.61 -0.89 2.18
C GLY A 77 14.31 -0.11 1.06
N PRO A 78 14.18 1.23 1.09
CA PRO A 78 14.89 2.10 0.16
C PRO A 78 16.40 2.00 0.43
N LEU A 79 17.18 1.75 -0.62
CA LEU A 79 18.62 1.88 -0.51
C LEU A 79 19.00 3.36 -0.53
N ASP A 80 19.94 3.71 0.31
CA ASP A 80 20.64 5.00 0.26
C ASP A 80 21.84 4.90 -0.69
N PRO A 81 21.73 5.38 -1.94
CA PRO A 81 22.84 5.29 -2.89
C PRO A 81 23.99 6.22 -2.55
N ASP A 82 23.77 7.23 -1.74
CA ASP A 82 24.75 8.26 -1.40
C ASP A 82 25.43 8.01 -0.04
N GLY A 83 24.93 7.04 0.75
CA GLY A 83 25.50 6.65 2.05
C GLY A 83 25.35 7.73 3.13
N GLU A 84 24.38 8.65 2.97
CA GLU A 84 24.13 9.73 3.91
C GLU A 84 23.34 9.26 5.15
N LEU A 85 22.58 8.19 5.03
CA LEU A 85 22.00 7.52 6.18
C LEU A 85 23.13 6.76 6.87
N GLU A 86 23.48 7.14 8.09
CA GLU A 86 24.39 6.35 8.95
C GLU A 86 23.75 4.95 9.08
N SER A 87 24.13 4.06 8.14
CA SER A 87 23.42 2.82 7.90
C SER A 87 23.85 1.74 8.88
N GLU A 88 23.29 1.76 10.07
CA GLU A 88 23.05 0.52 10.81
C GLU A 88 21.95 -0.32 10.15
N LEU A 89 21.17 0.27 9.21
CA LEU A 89 20.08 -0.37 8.48
C LEU A 89 20.58 -0.93 7.15
N ALA A 90 20.96 -2.20 7.12
CA ALA A 90 21.37 -2.91 5.91
C ALA A 90 20.15 -3.51 5.19
N PHE A 91 19.29 -2.68 4.59
CA PHE A 91 18.15 -3.15 3.83
C PHE A 91 18.54 -3.88 2.54
N LEU A 92 17.77 -4.90 2.18
CA LEU A 92 17.74 -5.43 0.84
C LEU A 92 16.91 -4.51 -0.09
N ASP A 93 17.33 -4.41 -1.36
CA ASP A 93 16.73 -3.49 -2.34
C ASP A 93 15.26 -3.87 -2.66
N GLU A 94 14.32 -3.14 -2.12
CA GLU A 94 12.88 -3.30 -2.32
C GLU A 94 12.44 -3.13 -3.78
N ARG A 95 13.20 -2.40 -4.60
CA ARG A 95 12.94 -2.21 -6.04
C ARG A 95 13.21 -3.48 -6.85
N ARG A 96 14.04 -4.39 -6.32
CA ARG A 96 14.36 -5.69 -6.93
C ARG A 96 13.59 -6.84 -6.32
N ALA A 97 13.06 -6.66 -5.12
CA ALA A 97 12.28 -7.66 -4.42
C ALA A 97 10.85 -7.74 -5.00
N ARG A 98 10.44 -8.91 -5.48
CA ARG A 98 9.12 -9.15 -6.06
C ARG A 98 8.22 -9.85 -5.04
N LEU A 99 7.04 -9.27 -4.78
CA LEU A 99 6.07 -9.78 -3.80
C LEU A 99 5.79 -11.28 -3.99
N GLY A 100 5.44 -11.71 -5.19
CA GLY A 100 5.08 -13.10 -5.46
C GLY A 100 6.24 -14.10 -5.42
N ARG A 101 7.49 -13.64 -5.24
CA ARG A 101 8.64 -14.52 -4.97
C ARG A 101 8.87 -14.71 -3.47
N LEU A 102 8.44 -13.75 -2.66
CA LEU A 102 8.65 -13.73 -1.22
C LEU A 102 7.42 -14.26 -0.48
N VAL A 103 6.23 -13.94 -0.98
CA VAL A 103 4.96 -14.31 -0.36
C VAL A 103 4.22 -15.25 -1.30
N THR A 104 4.19 -16.55 -0.98
CA THR A 104 3.75 -17.60 -1.92
C THR A 104 2.55 -18.40 -1.43
N ARG A 105 2.15 -18.25 -0.17
CA ARG A 105 1.09 -19.05 0.45
C ARG A 105 0.01 -18.20 1.06
N VAL A 106 -1.25 -18.52 0.78
CA VAL A 106 -2.39 -17.92 1.48
C VAL A 106 -2.23 -18.12 3.00
N GLY A 107 -2.46 -17.06 3.76
CA GLY A 107 -2.22 -17.00 5.20
C GLY A 107 -0.79 -16.61 5.59
N GLN A 108 0.16 -16.51 4.66
CA GLN A 108 1.48 -15.97 4.95
C GLN A 108 1.34 -14.48 5.28
N ALA A 109 1.92 -14.09 6.42
CA ALA A 109 1.95 -12.71 6.88
C ALA A 109 3.39 -12.18 6.87
N PHE A 110 3.51 -10.88 6.75
CA PHE A 110 4.76 -10.13 6.86
C PHE A 110 4.47 -8.76 7.45
N GLU A 111 5.52 -8.06 7.86
CA GLU A 111 5.40 -6.74 8.49
C GLU A 111 5.73 -5.64 7.50
N TYR A 112 5.03 -4.51 7.66
CA TYR A 112 5.35 -3.25 7.02
C TYR A 112 5.39 -2.16 8.08
N GLN A 113 6.52 -1.49 8.22
CA GLN A 113 6.74 -0.38 9.12
C GLN A 113 6.88 0.91 8.34
N TYR A 114 6.21 1.96 8.79
CA TYR A 114 6.29 3.30 8.21
C TYR A 114 6.55 4.32 9.30
N ASP A 115 7.43 5.29 9.00
CA ASP A 115 7.88 6.31 9.93
C ASP A 115 8.50 5.71 11.20
N PHE A 116 9.82 5.58 11.22
CA PHE A 116 10.54 4.99 12.36
C PHE A 116 10.47 5.85 13.64
N GLY A 117 10.04 7.13 13.52
CA GLY A 117 9.77 8.02 14.65
C GLY A 117 8.40 7.72 15.30
N ASP A 118 7.34 7.74 14.50
CA ASP A 118 5.97 7.42 14.95
C ASP A 118 5.71 5.92 15.07
N ASN A 119 6.53 5.12 14.41
CA ASN A 119 6.53 3.65 14.44
C ASN A 119 5.18 3.01 14.05
N TRP A 120 4.67 3.32 12.87
CA TRP A 120 3.45 2.74 12.35
C TRP A 120 3.67 1.32 11.81
N GLU A 121 3.45 0.32 12.66
CA GLU A 121 3.59 -1.09 12.32
C GLU A 121 2.29 -1.67 11.73
N HIS A 122 2.44 -2.49 10.68
CA HIS A 122 1.31 -3.13 10.01
C HIS A 122 1.55 -4.63 9.83
N ASP A 123 0.50 -5.41 10.08
CA ASP A 123 0.42 -6.79 9.62
C ASP A 123 -0.12 -6.82 8.19
N VAL A 124 0.64 -7.38 7.26
CA VAL A 124 0.20 -7.60 5.89
C VAL A 124 0.04 -9.09 5.64
N THR A 125 -1.18 -9.54 5.37
CA THR A 125 -1.49 -10.96 5.18
C THR A 125 -1.99 -11.22 3.76
N LEU A 126 -1.45 -12.26 3.10
CA LEU A 126 -1.98 -12.77 1.84
C LEU A 126 -3.27 -13.57 2.10
N MET A 127 -4.42 -12.99 1.76
CA MET A 127 -5.73 -13.57 2.00
C MET A 127 -6.19 -14.51 0.89
N ALA A 128 -5.84 -14.19 -0.36
CA ALA A 128 -6.21 -15.00 -1.52
C ALA A 128 -5.25 -14.78 -2.69
N ILE A 129 -5.12 -15.79 -3.52
CA ILE A 129 -4.48 -15.74 -4.84
C ILE A 129 -5.59 -15.88 -5.86
N VAL A 130 -5.77 -14.86 -6.69
CA VAL A 130 -6.84 -14.80 -7.69
C VAL A 130 -6.24 -14.96 -9.07
N ASP A 131 -6.69 -16.01 -9.78
CA ASP A 131 -6.34 -16.22 -11.17
C ASP A 131 -7.23 -15.36 -12.07
N ARG A 132 -6.64 -14.56 -12.97
CA ARG A 132 -7.35 -13.75 -13.98
C ARG A 132 -8.14 -12.54 -13.48
N PHE A 133 -7.56 -11.75 -12.61
CA PHE A 133 -8.11 -10.42 -12.33
C PHE A 133 -7.81 -9.47 -13.52
N PRO A 134 -8.75 -8.57 -13.92
CA PRO A 134 -8.46 -7.60 -14.98
C PRO A 134 -7.30 -6.67 -14.55
N GLU A 135 -6.21 -6.66 -15.33
CA GLU A 135 -5.03 -5.84 -14.99
C GLU A 135 -5.32 -4.34 -14.99
N GLU A 136 -6.29 -3.90 -15.79
CA GLU A 136 -6.74 -2.51 -15.85
C GLU A 136 -7.35 -2.01 -14.54
N ASP A 137 -7.88 -2.92 -13.71
CA ASP A 137 -8.51 -2.60 -12.44
C ASP A 137 -7.53 -2.65 -11.25
N LEU A 138 -6.26 -3.01 -11.48
CA LEU A 138 -5.23 -3.15 -10.45
C LEU A 138 -4.26 -1.97 -10.41
N PRO A 139 -3.79 -1.58 -9.23
CA PRO A 139 -4.24 -2.02 -7.91
C PRO A 139 -5.59 -1.41 -7.52
N CYS A 140 -6.32 -2.06 -6.59
CA CYS A 140 -7.55 -1.48 -6.05
C CYS A 140 -7.74 -1.82 -4.57
N VAL A 141 -8.36 -0.90 -3.84
CA VAL A 141 -8.90 -1.13 -2.49
C VAL A 141 -10.31 -1.68 -2.65
N VAL A 142 -10.63 -2.76 -1.94
CA VAL A 142 -11.93 -3.45 -2.03
C VAL A 142 -12.68 -3.49 -0.70
N ALA A 143 -11.99 -3.24 0.41
CA ALA A 143 -12.57 -3.24 1.74
C ALA A 143 -11.71 -2.40 2.69
N ASN A 144 -12.32 -1.88 3.75
CA ASN A 144 -11.63 -1.04 4.73
C ASN A 144 -12.37 -1.00 6.07
N ALA A 145 -11.67 -0.54 7.10
CA ALA A 145 -12.26 0.04 8.31
C ALA A 145 -11.35 1.16 8.81
N GLY A 146 -11.96 2.15 9.43
CA GLY A 146 -11.34 3.26 10.12
C GLY A 146 -10.55 4.23 9.25
N ALA A 147 -10.51 5.49 9.65
CA ALA A 147 -9.57 6.49 9.15
C ALA A 147 -8.17 6.21 9.70
N CYS A 148 -7.14 6.45 8.90
CA CYS A 148 -5.76 6.37 9.39
C CYS A 148 -5.41 7.55 10.27
N PRO A 149 -4.42 7.37 11.18
CA PRO A 149 -3.79 8.48 11.87
C PRO A 149 -3.29 9.53 10.85
N PRO A 150 -3.38 10.82 11.17
CA PRO A 150 -2.67 11.85 10.41
C PRO A 150 -1.15 11.63 10.43
N GLU A 151 -0.44 12.13 9.41
CA GLU A 151 1.03 12.21 9.45
C GLU A 151 1.48 13.01 10.68
N ASP A 152 2.63 12.65 11.25
CA ASP A 152 3.31 13.38 12.34
C ASP A 152 2.44 13.57 13.61
N VAL A 153 1.49 12.69 13.87
CA VAL A 153 0.60 12.81 15.04
C VAL A 153 1.27 12.34 16.34
N GLY A 154 2.44 11.71 16.27
CA GLY A 154 3.22 11.24 17.42
C GLY A 154 2.99 9.78 17.79
N GLY A 155 2.81 8.92 16.79
CA GLY A 155 2.62 7.49 16.98
C GLY A 155 1.29 7.14 17.64
N THR A 156 1.19 5.93 18.19
CA THR A 156 -0.06 5.44 18.80
C THR A 156 -0.51 6.33 19.95
N SER A 157 0.41 6.77 20.85
CA SER A 157 0.04 7.61 21.99
C SER A 157 -0.38 9.02 21.57
N GLY A 158 0.33 9.63 20.60
CA GLY A 158 -0.07 10.94 20.07
C GLY A 158 -1.41 10.87 19.35
N PHE A 159 -1.71 9.73 18.71
CA PHE A 159 -3.02 9.53 18.08
C PHE A 159 -4.14 9.36 19.11
N GLU A 160 -3.89 8.70 20.25
CA GLU A 160 -4.86 8.64 21.36
C GLU A 160 -5.15 10.03 21.92
N ASP A 161 -4.11 10.84 22.21
CA ASP A 161 -4.25 12.22 22.68
C ASP A 161 -5.00 13.10 21.68
N PHE A 162 -4.68 12.95 20.39
CA PHE A 162 -5.38 13.64 19.30
C PHE A 162 -6.87 13.29 19.27
N LEU A 163 -7.22 12.00 19.37
CA LEU A 163 -8.62 11.57 19.38
C LEU A 163 -9.39 12.06 20.60
N GLU A 164 -8.76 12.04 21.78
CA GLU A 164 -9.35 12.60 23.00
C GLU A 164 -9.67 14.08 22.81
N ALA A 165 -8.68 14.86 22.37
CA ALA A 165 -8.88 16.28 22.13
C ALA A 165 -9.93 16.58 21.07
N MET A 166 -9.94 15.83 19.97
CA MET A 166 -10.93 15.99 18.90
C MET A 166 -12.36 15.62 19.33
N SER A 167 -12.51 14.71 20.30
CA SER A 167 -13.81 14.25 20.77
C SER A 167 -14.57 15.27 21.63
N SER A 168 -13.86 16.24 22.22
CA SER A 168 -14.42 17.18 23.19
C SER A 168 -14.07 18.63 22.87
N PRO A 169 -15.03 19.47 22.44
CA PRO A 169 -14.79 20.91 22.25
C PRO A 169 -14.34 21.66 23.53
N ALA A 170 -14.50 21.05 24.71
CA ALA A 170 -14.04 21.62 25.98
C ALA A 170 -12.61 21.21 26.34
N HIS A 171 -11.97 20.33 25.56
CA HIS A 171 -10.59 19.94 25.78
C HIS A 171 -9.63 21.11 25.48
N GLU A 172 -8.63 21.31 26.33
CA GLU A 172 -7.73 22.48 26.26
C GLU A 172 -6.99 22.58 24.90
N GLN A 173 -6.68 21.43 24.27
CA GLN A 173 -5.97 21.35 22.98
C GLN A 173 -6.90 21.19 21.77
N HIS A 174 -8.24 21.20 21.97
CA HIS A 174 -9.20 20.94 20.89
C HIS A 174 -8.98 21.86 19.68
N ASP A 175 -8.96 23.18 19.92
CA ASP A 175 -8.85 24.17 18.86
C ASP A 175 -7.48 24.10 18.15
N ASP A 176 -6.42 23.70 18.86
CA ASP A 176 -5.09 23.54 18.28
C ASP A 176 -5.03 22.34 17.34
N TYR A 177 -5.57 21.19 17.75
CA TYR A 177 -5.65 20.02 16.88
C TYR A 177 -6.59 20.20 15.70
N VAL A 178 -7.74 20.84 15.88
CA VAL A 178 -8.64 21.18 14.77
C VAL A 178 -7.95 22.07 13.74
N ARG A 179 -7.15 23.05 14.20
CA ARG A 179 -6.38 23.94 13.32
C ARG A 179 -5.24 23.19 12.63
N TRP A 180 -4.51 22.36 13.37
CA TRP A 180 -3.39 21.56 12.86
C TRP A 180 -3.86 20.55 11.81
N HIS A 181 -4.93 19.81 12.09
CA HIS A 181 -5.52 18.83 11.17
C HIS A 181 -6.23 19.48 9.96
N GLY A 182 -6.63 20.74 10.08
CA GLY A 182 -7.38 21.46 9.05
C GLY A 182 -8.89 21.20 9.07
N GLY A 183 -9.44 20.76 10.20
CA GLY A 183 -10.86 20.48 10.41
C GLY A 183 -11.09 19.39 11.45
N VAL A 184 -12.36 19.01 11.63
CA VAL A 184 -12.74 17.92 12.54
C VAL A 184 -12.33 16.57 11.92
N PHE A 185 -11.75 15.70 12.75
CA PHE A 185 -11.40 14.35 12.37
C PHE A 185 -12.61 13.42 12.49
N ASP A 186 -12.87 12.64 11.46
CA ASP A 186 -13.89 11.57 11.47
C ASP A 186 -13.21 10.22 11.39
N ALA A 187 -13.24 9.46 12.48
CA ALA A 187 -12.63 8.13 12.58
C ALA A 187 -13.19 7.10 11.58
N ASN A 188 -14.33 7.38 10.95
CA ASN A 188 -14.93 6.53 9.93
C ASN A 188 -14.71 7.06 8.50
N ALA A 189 -14.06 8.22 8.34
CA ALA A 189 -13.86 8.83 7.04
C ALA A 189 -12.89 8.01 6.19
N PHE A 190 -13.41 7.29 5.21
CA PHE A 190 -12.64 6.64 4.16
C PHE A 190 -13.44 6.54 2.87
N SER A 191 -12.80 6.80 1.75
CA SER A 191 -13.45 6.71 0.43
C SER A 191 -12.64 5.79 -0.48
N VAL A 192 -13.15 4.57 -0.69
CA VAL A 192 -12.62 3.58 -1.65
C VAL A 192 -12.49 4.21 -3.04
N ASP A 193 -13.52 4.90 -3.52
CA ASP A 193 -13.53 5.51 -4.85
C ASP A 193 -12.44 6.57 -5.01
N ARG A 194 -12.21 7.39 -3.97
CA ARG A 194 -11.16 8.42 -3.99
C ARG A 194 -9.76 7.79 -4.07
N VAL A 195 -9.53 6.73 -3.31
CA VAL A 195 -8.24 6.01 -3.31
C VAL A 195 -8.03 5.31 -4.65
N ASN A 196 -9.01 4.56 -5.13
CA ASN A 196 -8.93 3.87 -6.41
C ASN A 196 -8.72 4.84 -7.58
N ALA A 197 -9.37 6.01 -7.55
CA ALA A 197 -9.12 7.06 -8.55
C ALA A 197 -7.68 7.61 -8.52
N ARG A 198 -6.96 7.56 -7.38
CA ARG A 198 -5.53 7.92 -7.32
C ARG A 198 -4.66 6.90 -8.04
N PHE A 199 -4.94 5.61 -7.91
CA PHE A 199 -4.21 4.55 -8.59
C PHE A 199 -4.31 4.69 -10.11
N HIS A 200 -5.51 4.92 -10.64
CA HIS A 200 -5.73 5.07 -12.07
C HIS A 200 -5.12 6.34 -12.66
N ARG A 201 -5.11 7.47 -11.93
CA ARG A 201 -4.47 8.72 -12.38
C ARG A 201 -2.94 8.61 -12.48
N ARG A 202 -2.29 7.89 -11.59
CA ARG A 202 -0.83 7.65 -11.66
C ARG A 202 -0.46 6.81 -12.88
N ARG A 203 -1.28 5.83 -13.25
CA ARG A 203 -1.09 5.00 -14.43
C ARG A 203 -1.15 5.82 -15.73
N ALA A 204 -2.09 6.76 -15.85
CA ALA A 204 -2.25 7.61 -17.03
C ALA A 204 -1.12 8.64 -17.22
N ARG A 205 -0.31 8.93 -16.19
CA ARG A 205 0.83 9.87 -16.27
C ARG A 205 2.17 9.16 -16.50
N GLY A 206 2.24 7.84 -16.36
CA GLY A 206 3.44 7.03 -16.53
C GLY A 206 3.45 6.19 -17.81
N ALA A 207 2.43 6.32 -18.65
CA ALA A 207 2.34 5.76 -20.00
C ALA A 207 2.58 6.87 -21.04
#